data_2cb47e4afb0f8d7806985f044703ae4a
#
_entry.id   2cb47e4afb0f8d7806985f044703ae4a
#
_cell.length_a   1.000
_cell.length_b   1.000
_cell.length_c   1.000
_cell.angle_alpha   90.00
_cell.angle_beta   90.00
_cell.angle_gamma   90.00
#
_symmetry.space_group_name_H-M   'P 1'
#
loop_
_entity.id
_entity.type
_entity.pdbx_description
1 polymer ?
#
loop_
_entity_poly.entity_id
_entity_poly.type
_entity_poly.pdbx_seq_one_letter_code
_entity_poly.pdbx_strand_id
1 'polypeptide(L)'
;MAALKKAFGASKGARIVGDKIYVSDGTQGNYNAAKSACTNAGGQMASPQNNDENQAVLVIRNQYGVAAWLGMNDIVTEGSFRYPNGNPIIYLNWSPGEPNNLGDEDCVEMYDNGKWNDKSCGDNRLVICEF
;
A
#
# COMPACT_ATOMS: atom_id res chain seq x y z
N MET A 1 11.49 -15.51 -4.59
CA MET A 1 11.41 -14.76 -5.86
C MET A 1 10.59 -15.47 -6.92
N ALA A 2 10.53 -16.79 -6.91
CA ALA A 2 9.69 -17.52 -7.87
C ALA A 2 8.20 -17.15 -7.74
N ALA A 3 7.71 -16.97 -6.52
CA ALA A 3 6.32 -16.56 -6.30
C ALA A 3 6.04 -15.17 -6.86
N LEU A 4 6.99 -14.24 -6.72
CA LEU A 4 6.87 -12.89 -7.25
C LEU A 4 6.76 -12.93 -8.79
N LYS A 5 7.67 -13.63 -9.45
CA LYS A 5 7.64 -13.73 -10.91
C LYS A 5 6.37 -14.41 -11.40
N LYS A 6 5.92 -15.46 -10.73
CA LYS A 6 4.73 -16.21 -11.11
C LYS A 6 3.46 -15.36 -10.98
N ALA A 7 3.35 -14.58 -9.89
CA ALA A 7 2.16 -13.79 -9.60
C ALA A 7 2.04 -12.54 -10.47
N PHE A 8 3.17 -11.89 -10.75
CA PHE A 8 3.16 -10.61 -11.46
C PHE A 8 3.78 -10.68 -12.86
N GLY A 9 4.24 -11.87 -13.28
CA GLY A 9 4.71 -12.11 -14.64
C GLY A 9 5.80 -11.14 -15.05
N ALA A 10 5.57 -10.42 -16.15
CA ALA A 10 6.49 -9.45 -16.69
C ALA A 10 6.30 -8.06 -16.10
N SER A 11 5.84 -7.97 -14.84
CA SER A 11 5.66 -6.69 -14.16
C SER A 11 6.91 -5.83 -14.29
N LYS A 12 6.74 -4.60 -14.77
CA LYS A 12 7.83 -3.66 -14.98
C LYS A 12 7.94 -2.72 -13.80
N GLY A 13 9.18 -2.21 -13.57
CA GLY A 13 9.38 -1.16 -12.60
C GLY A 13 9.34 -1.61 -11.16
N ALA A 14 9.60 -2.90 -10.90
CA ALA A 14 9.81 -3.36 -9.52
C ALA A 14 10.89 -2.51 -8.87
N ARG A 15 10.69 -2.18 -7.59
CA ARG A 15 11.62 -1.35 -6.82
C ARG A 15 12.16 -2.12 -5.64
N ILE A 16 13.46 -2.03 -5.44
CA ILE A 16 14.16 -2.75 -4.36
C ILE A 16 14.69 -1.72 -3.38
N VAL A 17 14.37 -1.92 -2.08
CA VAL A 17 14.90 -1.10 -0.99
C VAL A 17 15.35 -2.06 0.11
N GLY A 18 16.67 -2.17 0.33
CA GLY A 18 17.22 -3.13 1.26
C GLY A 18 16.80 -4.54 0.89
N ASP A 19 16.12 -5.22 1.81
CA ASP A 19 15.64 -6.59 1.61
C ASP A 19 14.23 -6.67 1.03
N LYS A 20 13.61 -5.53 0.76
CA LYS A 20 12.23 -5.48 0.28
C LYS A 20 12.14 -5.23 -1.21
N ILE A 21 11.14 -5.84 -1.84
CA ILE A 21 10.82 -5.63 -3.25
C ILE A 21 9.36 -5.20 -3.34
N TYR A 22 9.11 -4.10 -4.05
CA TYR A 22 7.78 -3.58 -4.29
C TYR A 22 7.41 -3.77 -5.75
N VAL A 23 6.22 -4.32 -6.02
CA VAL A 23 5.75 -4.55 -7.39
C VAL A 23 4.26 -4.29 -7.52
N SER A 24 3.83 -3.98 -8.74
CA SER A 24 2.43 -3.95 -9.13
C SER A 24 2.32 -4.40 -10.59
N ASP A 25 1.19 -4.99 -10.95
CA ASP A 25 0.87 -5.31 -12.34
C ASP A 25 -0.22 -4.39 -12.92
N GLY A 26 -0.56 -3.33 -12.19
CA GLY A 26 -1.58 -2.37 -12.61
C GLY A 26 -3.00 -2.75 -12.19
N THR A 27 -3.18 -3.88 -11.54
CA THR A 27 -4.50 -4.31 -11.05
C THR A 27 -5.01 -3.33 -9.99
N GLN A 28 -6.31 -3.05 -10.04
CA GLN A 28 -6.99 -2.24 -9.04
C GLN A 28 -8.07 -3.07 -8.35
N GLY A 29 -8.33 -2.76 -7.09
CA GLY A 29 -9.36 -3.44 -6.32
C GLY A 29 -9.62 -2.72 -5.01
N ASN A 30 -10.63 -3.18 -4.26
CA ASN A 30 -10.85 -2.67 -2.93
C ASN A 30 -9.77 -3.19 -1.98
N TYR A 31 -9.77 -2.72 -0.73
CA TYR A 31 -8.73 -3.06 0.22
C TYR A 31 -8.61 -4.58 0.44
N ASN A 32 -9.75 -5.29 0.59
CA ASN A 32 -9.75 -6.74 0.80
C ASN A 32 -9.21 -7.48 -0.42
N ALA A 33 -9.57 -7.05 -1.62
CA ALA A 33 -9.06 -7.66 -2.85
C ALA A 33 -7.54 -7.45 -2.96
N ALA A 34 -7.06 -6.26 -2.64
CA ALA A 34 -5.63 -5.96 -2.63
C ALA A 34 -4.89 -6.82 -1.61
N LYS A 35 -5.43 -6.93 -0.41
CA LYS A 35 -4.85 -7.77 0.65
C LYS A 35 -4.74 -9.23 0.21
N SER A 36 -5.82 -9.76 -0.37
CA SER A 36 -5.84 -11.16 -0.85
C SER A 36 -4.85 -11.38 -1.99
N ALA A 37 -4.77 -10.44 -2.94
CA ALA A 37 -3.85 -10.56 -4.06
C ALA A 37 -2.40 -10.63 -3.59
N CYS A 38 -2.00 -9.77 -2.66
CA CYS A 38 -0.63 -9.75 -2.15
C CYS A 38 -0.34 -10.98 -1.29
N THR A 39 -1.27 -11.39 -0.43
CA THR A 39 -1.13 -12.58 0.40
C THR A 39 -1.00 -13.83 -0.46
N ASN A 40 -1.84 -13.97 -1.49
CA ASN A 40 -1.80 -15.13 -2.39
C ASN A 40 -0.50 -15.17 -3.19
N ALA A 41 0.14 -14.04 -3.43
CA ALA A 41 1.42 -13.97 -4.12
C ALA A 41 2.61 -14.29 -3.19
N GLY A 42 2.38 -14.45 -1.90
CA GLY A 42 3.42 -14.76 -0.92
C GLY A 42 4.03 -13.55 -0.24
N GLY A 43 3.39 -12.38 -0.35
CA GLY A 43 3.84 -11.16 0.26
C GLY A 43 2.73 -10.48 1.06
N GLN A 44 2.78 -9.16 1.11
CA GLN A 44 1.75 -8.35 1.76
C GLN A 44 1.60 -7.03 1.02
N MET A 45 0.55 -6.29 1.33
CA MET A 45 0.36 -4.94 0.78
C MET A 45 1.52 -4.04 1.18
N ALA A 46 1.93 -3.17 0.26
CA ALA A 46 3.03 -2.23 0.49
C ALA A 46 2.81 -1.42 1.76
N SER A 47 3.78 -1.45 2.67
CA SER A 47 3.67 -0.82 3.99
C SER A 47 4.98 -0.10 4.31
N PRO A 48 5.21 1.09 3.71
CA PRO A 48 6.49 1.78 3.89
C PRO A 48 6.73 2.16 5.35
N GLN A 49 7.95 1.89 5.82
CA GLN A 49 8.37 2.15 7.20
C GLN A 49 9.46 3.23 7.30
N ASN A 50 9.82 3.82 6.17
CA ASN A 50 10.77 4.94 6.11
C ASN A 50 10.60 5.67 4.77
N ASN A 51 11.32 6.78 4.62
CA ASN A 51 11.19 7.60 3.44
C ASN A 51 11.63 6.86 2.15
N ASP A 52 12.69 6.07 2.21
CA ASP A 52 13.18 5.36 1.03
C ASP A 52 12.16 4.34 0.54
N GLU A 53 11.51 3.63 1.44
CA GLU A 53 10.44 2.70 1.10
C GLU A 53 9.23 3.44 0.54
N ASN A 54 8.89 4.57 1.12
CA ASN A 54 7.78 5.39 0.63
C ASN A 54 8.04 5.90 -0.79
N GLN A 55 9.28 6.32 -1.08
CA GLN A 55 9.65 6.76 -2.42
C GLN A 55 9.57 5.63 -3.45
N ALA A 56 9.96 4.42 -3.07
CA ALA A 56 9.85 3.26 -3.96
C ALA A 56 8.40 2.98 -4.35
N VAL A 57 7.50 3.02 -3.37
CA VAL A 57 6.06 2.85 -3.61
C VAL A 57 5.51 3.99 -4.48
N LEU A 58 5.96 5.22 -4.23
CA LEU A 58 5.53 6.38 -5.00
C LEU A 58 5.89 6.26 -6.49
N VAL A 59 7.09 5.77 -6.80
CA VAL A 59 7.51 5.58 -8.19
C VAL A 59 6.54 4.63 -8.90
N ILE A 60 6.18 3.52 -8.26
CA ILE A 60 5.26 2.54 -8.83
C ILE A 60 3.86 3.16 -8.98
N ARG A 61 3.36 3.83 -7.94
CA ARG A 61 2.06 4.50 -7.98
C ARG A 61 1.98 5.44 -9.17
N ASN A 62 3.04 6.22 -9.43
CA ASN A 62 3.05 7.21 -10.49
C ASN A 62 3.22 6.60 -11.89
N GLN A 63 3.80 5.40 -11.99
CA GLN A 63 3.84 4.68 -13.28
C GLN A 63 2.44 4.35 -13.78
N TYR A 64 1.52 4.05 -12.86
CA TYR A 64 0.15 3.70 -13.23
C TYR A 64 -0.83 4.88 -13.14
N GLY A 65 -0.41 5.99 -12.52
CA GLY A 65 -1.18 7.24 -12.52
C GLY A 65 -2.47 7.22 -11.73
N VAL A 66 -2.62 6.31 -10.78
CA VAL A 66 -3.80 6.20 -9.92
C VAL A 66 -3.38 6.02 -8.47
N ALA A 67 -4.21 6.46 -7.53
CA ALA A 67 -3.93 6.29 -6.11
C ALA A 67 -3.75 4.82 -5.77
N ALA A 68 -2.86 4.54 -4.82
CA ALA A 68 -2.52 3.18 -4.44
C ALA A 68 -2.88 2.90 -2.99
N TRP A 69 -3.36 1.68 -2.71
CA TRP A 69 -3.54 1.21 -1.34
C TRP A 69 -2.18 1.00 -0.68
N LEU A 70 -2.12 1.36 0.62
CA LEU A 70 -1.05 0.94 1.51
C LEU A 70 -1.62 -0.05 2.51
N GLY A 71 -0.74 -0.87 3.11
CA GLY A 71 -1.18 -1.98 3.96
C GLY A 71 -1.62 -1.58 5.37
N MET A 72 -1.49 -0.30 5.75
CA MET A 72 -1.86 0.15 7.08
C MET A 72 -3.36 0.45 7.14
N ASN A 73 -3.95 0.21 8.31
CA ASN A 73 -5.36 0.51 8.55
C ASN A 73 -5.63 0.68 10.04
N ASP A 74 -6.79 1.25 10.38
CA ASP A 74 -7.26 1.37 11.76
C ASP A 74 -8.59 0.64 11.99
N ILE A 75 -8.79 -0.46 11.26
CA ILE A 75 -10.04 -1.24 11.32
C ILE A 75 -10.27 -1.80 12.73
N VAL A 76 -9.23 -2.31 13.39
CA VAL A 76 -9.35 -2.92 14.71
C VAL A 76 -9.64 -1.89 15.80
N THR A 77 -8.95 -0.75 15.75
CA THR A 77 -9.11 0.31 16.74
C THR A 77 -9.07 1.65 16.02
N GLU A 78 -10.20 2.36 16.01
CA GLU A 78 -10.33 3.66 15.38
C GLU A 78 -9.24 4.62 15.87
N GLY A 79 -8.55 5.28 14.94
CA GLY A 79 -7.47 6.21 15.24
C GLY A 79 -6.12 5.57 15.51
N SER A 80 -6.06 4.24 15.58
CA SER A 80 -4.80 3.51 15.82
C SER A 80 -4.43 2.74 14.55
N PHE A 81 -3.68 3.38 13.65
CA PHE A 81 -3.25 2.75 12.41
C PHE A 81 -2.13 1.75 12.69
N ARG A 82 -2.22 0.59 12.04
CA ARG A 82 -1.29 -0.52 12.24
C ARG A 82 -0.85 -1.10 10.91
N TYR A 83 0.35 -1.69 10.91
CA TYR A 83 0.85 -2.48 9.79
C TYR A 83 0.07 -3.79 9.67
N PRO A 84 0.22 -4.54 8.54
CA PRO A 84 -0.46 -5.83 8.39
C PRO A 84 -0.17 -6.84 9.50
N ASN A 85 1.00 -6.73 10.15
CA ASN A 85 1.35 -7.63 11.26
C ASN A 85 0.73 -7.20 12.60
N GLY A 86 -0.05 -6.12 12.64
CA GLY A 86 -0.69 -5.63 13.85
C GLY A 86 0.13 -4.65 14.68
N ASN A 87 1.37 -4.37 14.30
CA ASN A 87 2.20 -3.41 15.02
C ASN A 87 1.78 -1.97 14.70
N PRO A 88 1.86 -1.05 15.68
CA PRO A 88 1.59 0.37 15.41
C PRO A 88 2.55 0.92 14.36
N ILE A 89 2.04 1.83 13.52
CA ILE A 89 2.91 2.44 12.52
C ILE A 89 3.92 3.38 13.19
N ILE A 90 5.16 3.38 12.67
CA ILE A 90 6.26 4.18 13.23
C ILE A 90 6.69 5.30 12.28
N TYR A 91 6.38 5.18 10.99
CA TYR A 91 6.67 6.18 9.98
C TYR A 91 5.34 6.77 9.51
N LEU A 92 5.23 8.08 9.48
CA LEU A 92 4.02 8.80 9.09
C LEU A 92 4.32 9.72 7.94
N ASN A 93 3.44 9.76 6.94
CA ASN A 93 3.55 10.69 5.82
C ASN A 93 2.18 11.20 5.39
N TRP A 94 1.34 11.51 6.35
CA TRP A 94 -0.01 12.00 6.09
C TRP A 94 -0.02 13.33 5.35
N SER A 95 -0.99 13.50 4.45
CA SER A 95 -1.31 14.81 3.88
C SER A 95 -1.78 15.75 4.98
N PRO A 96 -1.63 17.07 4.82
CA PRO A 96 -2.14 18.02 5.81
C PRO A 96 -3.63 17.79 6.09
N GLY A 97 -4.00 17.71 7.36
CA GLY A 97 -5.37 17.46 7.79
C GLY A 97 -5.78 16.01 7.83
N GLU A 98 -4.89 15.07 7.45
CA GLU A 98 -5.19 13.65 7.47
C GLU A 98 -4.49 12.96 8.65
N PRO A 99 -5.00 11.85 9.15
CA PRO A 99 -6.26 11.21 8.77
C PRO A 99 -7.47 11.97 9.33
N ASN A 100 -8.55 12.08 8.57
CA ASN A 100 -9.75 12.81 9.00
C ASN A 100 -10.95 11.91 9.31
N ASN A 101 -10.88 10.64 8.95
CA ASN A 101 -11.91 9.63 9.20
C ASN A 101 -13.33 10.03 8.77
N LEU A 102 -13.44 10.79 7.69
CA LEU A 102 -14.75 11.16 7.16
C LEU A 102 -15.46 9.94 6.60
N GLY A 103 -16.57 9.52 7.26
CA GLY A 103 -17.38 8.41 6.78
C GLY A 103 -16.71 7.04 6.87
N ASP A 104 -16.08 6.71 7.99
CA ASP A 104 -15.43 5.43 8.23
C ASP A 104 -14.27 5.14 7.27
N GLU A 105 -13.34 6.05 7.20
CA GLU A 105 -12.15 5.91 6.37
C GLU A 105 -11.04 5.20 7.14
N ASP A 106 -11.02 3.85 7.08
CA ASP A 106 -10.11 3.02 7.87
C ASP A 106 -8.87 2.53 7.12
N CYS A 107 -8.79 2.75 5.82
CA CYS A 107 -7.69 2.27 4.98
C CYS A 107 -6.88 3.43 4.45
N VAL A 108 -5.61 3.18 4.08
CA VAL A 108 -4.68 4.24 3.70
C VAL A 108 -4.38 4.17 2.21
N GLU A 109 -4.48 5.31 1.53
CA GLU A 109 -4.09 5.45 0.12
C GLU A 109 -2.94 6.44 -0.03
N MET A 110 -2.16 6.29 -1.10
CA MET A 110 -1.07 7.21 -1.43
C MET A 110 -1.43 8.05 -2.63
N TYR A 111 -1.25 9.38 -2.49
CA TYR A 111 -1.41 10.35 -3.57
C TYR A 111 -0.13 10.45 -4.44
N ASP A 112 -0.22 11.25 -5.51
CA ASP A 112 0.86 11.41 -6.48
C ASP A 112 2.10 12.12 -5.95
N ASN A 113 2.01 12.74 -4.78
CA ASN A 113 3.15 13.38 -4.10
C ASN A 113 3.75 12.51 -2.99
N GLY A 114 3.26 11.27 -2.83
CA GLY A 114 3.73 10.35 -1.80
C GLY A 114 3.08 10.54 -0.43
N LYS A 115 2.21 11.53 -0.30
CA LYS A 115 1.48 11.76 0.95
C LYS A 115 0.30 10.80 1.05
N TRP A 116 -0.14 10.54 2.28
CA TRP A 116 -1.18 9.55 2.57
C TRP A 116 -2.50 10.20 2.95
N ASN A 117 -3.58 9.48 2.67
CA ASN A 117 -4.93 9.84 3.06
C ASN A 117 -5.65 8.61 3.60
N ASP A 118 -6.48 8.76 4.62
CA ASP A 118 -7.39 7.69 5.02
C ASP A 118 -8.58 7.69 4.06
N LYS A 119 -9.01 6.48 3.68
CA LYS A 119 -10.03 6.29 2.63
C LYS A 119 -10.90 5.09 2.97
N SER A 120 -12.13 5.12 2.45
CA SER A 120 -13.04 3.98 2.58
C SER A 120 -12.42 2.72 1.97
N CYS A 121 -12.40 1.64 2.73
CA CYS A 121 -11.81 0.38 2.31
C CYS A 121 -12.53 -0.27 1.13
N GLY A 122 -13.75 0.17 0.82
CA GLY A 122 -14.54 -0.34 -0.29
C GLY A 122 -14.22 0.27 -1.65
N ASP A 123 -13.43 1.32 -1.69
CA ASP A 123 -13.07 1.97 -2.96
C ASP A 123 -11.99 1.17 -3.68
N ASN A 124 -11.93 1.33 -5.01
CA ASN A 124 -10.92 0.65 -5.82
C ASN A 124 -9.69 1.53 -5.97
N ARG A 125 -8.52 0.94 -5.71
CA ARG A 125 -7.22 1.60 -5.83
C ARG A 125 -6.19 0.63 -6.40
N LEU A 126 -5.03 1.15 -6.79
CA LEU A 126 -3.93 0.33 -7.32
C LEU A 126 -3.43 -0.63 -6.23
N VAL A 127 -3.18 -1.87 -6.62
CA VAL A 127 -2.60 -2.89 -5.75
C VAL A 127 -1.08 -2.88 -5.91
N ILE A 128 -0.36 -2.60 -4.82
CA ILE A 128 1.10 -2.71 -4.77
C ILE A 128 1.45 -3.66 -3.63
N CYS A 129 2.26 -4.65 -3.93
CA CYS A 129 2.69 -5.65 -2.95
C CYS A 129 4.16 -5.48 -2.59
N GLU A 130 4.52 -5.89 -1.38
CA GLU A 130 5.91 -5.97 -0.94
C GLU A 130 6.27 -7.39 -0.56
N PHE A 131 7.53 -7.73 -0.79
CA PHE A 131 8.08 -9.07 -0.53
C PHE A 131 9.41 -8.97 0.20
#